data_47a0dc179061f74b7361aa3c2787c2ab
#
_entry.id   47a0dc179061f74b7361aa3c2787c2ab
#
_cell.length_a   1.000
_cell.length_b   1.000
_cell.length_c   1.000
_cell.angle_alpha   90.00
_cell.angle_beta   90.00
_cell.angle_gamma   90.00
#
_symmetry.space_group_name_H-M   'P 1'
#
loop_
_entity.id
_entity.type
_entity.pdbx_description
1 polymer ?
#
loop_
_entity_poly.entity_id
_entity_poly.type
_entity_poly.pdbx_seq_one_letter_code
_entity_poly.pdbx_strand_id
1 'polypeptide(L)'
;MSMIEIVQAREILDSRGNPTVEVEVFLDDGSFGRAAVPSGASTGVHEALELRDGDKNRYGGKGVLKAVQAVNEEIADVLFGMDAFDQAAVDAEMLSLDGTPNKSKLGANAILGVSLAVARAAANSADLPLYRYLGGVSARILPVPMFNILNGGVHANWQGTDFQEFMIAPVGAPNFREALRWGSEVYHALKGVLKDGGYSTGVGDEGGFAPALKKNADAVELILKAIEKAGYKPGEDIALALDPATSSIYEDGLYHLRTEGRKVTSAELVDIWKSWVEKYPIVVLEDGLAEDDWDGWKLLNQTLGSKIELVGDDLFVTNVERIAHGIEQNVANAVLIKLNQIGTLTETIAAIELAYKAGWGAMVSHRSGETVDSFIADLTVAMRTGHLKTGAPARGERVEKYNQLMRIEEQLDETAIYAGRKAFVR
;
A
#
# COMPACT_ATOMS: atom_id res chain seq x y z
N MET A 1 -1.48 -30.92 -11.43
CA MET A 1 -1.70 -30.87 -9.97
C MET A 1 -0.33 -30.92 -9.34
N SER A 2 -0.01 -29.96 -8.51
CA SER A 2 1.22 -29.94 -7.71
C SER A 2 0.79 -29.79 -6.25
N MET A 3 1.02 -30.85 -5.47
CA MET A 3 0.49 -30.96 -4.13
C MET A 3 1.40 -30.26 -3.11
N ILE A 4 0.81 -29.59 -2.16
CA ILE A 4 1.54 -28.99 -1.02
C ILE A 4 2.12 -30.14 -0.19
N GLU A 5 3.45 -30.19 -0.04
CA GLU A 5 4.16 -31.22 0.71
C GLU A 5 4.68 -30.67 2.04
N ILE A 6 5.22 -29.46 2.05
CA ILE A 6 5.77 -28.83 3.26
C ILE A 6 5.31 -27.38 3.30
N VAL A 7 4.82 -26.97 4.47
CA VAL A 7 4.59 -25.57 4.85
C VAL A 7 5.37 -25.28 6.12
N GLN A 8 6.26 -24.31 6.09
CA GLN A 8 7.05 -23.95 7.26
C GLN A 8 7.22 -22.44 7.37
N ALA A 9 7.19 -21.94 8.60
CA ALA A 9 7.36 -20.53 8.91
C ALA A 9 8.51 -20.29 9.86
N ARG A 10 9.02 -19.07 9.83
CA ARG A 10 10.00 -18.54 10.79
C ARG A 10 9.71 -17.07 11.10
N GLU A 11 10.26 -16.64 12.23
CA GLU A 11 10.31 -15.25 12.60
C GLU A 11 11.51 -14.59 11.91
N ILE A 12 11.28 -13.45 11.23
CA ILE A 12 12.31 -12.58 10.66
C ILE A 12 12.10 -11.15 11.17
N LEU A 13 12.95 -10.20 10.77
CA LEU A 13 12.79 -8.79 11.11
C LEU A 13 12.23 -7.98 9.91
N ASP A 14 11.32 -7.06 10.21
CA ASP A 14 10.86 -6.04 9.27
C ASP A 14 11.85 -4.87 9.17
N SER A 15 11.55 -3.89 8.31
CA SER A 15 12.38 -2.69 8.07
C SER A 15 12.53 -1.77 9.29
N ARG A 16 11.70 -1.96 10.32
CA ARG A 16 11.76 -1.23 11.60
C ARG A 16 12.48 -2.03 12.69
N GLY A 17 12.96 -3.25 12.38
CA GLY A 17 13.57 -4.16 13.33
C GLY A 17 12.58 -4.86 14.27
N ASN A 18 11.28 -4.86 13.92
CA ASN A 18 10.29 -5.64 14.64
C ASN A 18 10.15 -7.02 14.00
N PRO A 19 9.82 -8.07 14.79
CA PRO A 19 9.52 -9.40 14.26
C PRO A 19 8.35 -9.40 13.31
N THR A 20 8.45 -10.22 12.26
CA THR A 20 7.36 -10.58 11.35
C THR A 20 7.50 -12.02 10.87
N VAL A 21 6.50 -12.53 10.14
CA VAL A 21 6.43 -13.92 9.69
C VAL A 21 6.97 -14.04 8.26
N GLU A 22 7.84 -15.03 8.03
CA GLU A 22 8.21 -15.52 6.71
C GLU A 22 7.77 -16.97 6.59
N VAL A 23 7.12 -17.32 5.45
CA VAL A 23 6.62 -18.66 5.17
C VAL A 23 7.29 -19.21 3.92
N GLU A 24 7.59 -20.50 3.93
CA GLU A 24 8.05 -21.30 2.81
C GLU A 24 7.08 -22.44 2.54
N VAL A 25 6.78 -22.66 1.26
CA VAL A 25 5.94 -23.76 0.78
C VAL A 25 6.71 -24.55 -0.27
N PHE A 26 6.77 -25.86 -0.11
CA PHE A 26 7.34 -26.81 -1.08
C PHE A 26 6.25 -27.70 -1.63
N LEU A 27 6.29 -27.95 -2.93
CA LEU A 27 5.37 -28.83 -3.64
C LEU A 27 6.04 -30.17 -3.96
N ASP A 28 5.23 -31.20 -4.23
CA ASP A 28 5.66 -32.57 -4.56
C ASP A 28 6.49 -32.67 -5.84
N ASP A 29 6.43 -31.68 -6.73
CA ASP A 29 7.27 -31.56 -7.92
C ASP A 29 8.63 -30.88 -7.67
N GLY A 30 8.91 -30.48 -6.42
CA GLY A 30 10.11 -29.75 -5.98
C GLY A 30 10.02 -28.23 -6.15
N SER A 31 8.92 -27.70 -6.65
CA SER A 31 8.70 -26.26 -6.74
C SER A 31 8.58 -25.63 -5.35
N PHE A 32 9.02 -24.36 -5.26
CA PHE A 32 9.18 -23.66 -3.98
C PHE A 32 8.64 -22.24 -4.07
N GLY A 33 7.96 -21.80 -3.00
CA GLY A 33 7.53 -20.42 -2.81
C GLY A 33 7.87 -19.92 -1.42
N ARG A 34 8.30 -18.65 -1.31
CA ARG A 34 8.58 -17.96 -0.05
C ARG A 34 7.87 -16.61 -0.04
N ALA A 35 7.30 -16.24 1.09
CA ALA A 35 6.69 -14.93 1.29
C ALA A 35 6.97 -14.40 2.70
N ALA A 36 7.19 -13.09 2.80
CA ALA A 36 7.38 -12.39 4.07
C ALA A 36 6.30 -11.31 4.23
N VAL A 37 5.66 -11.31 5.39
CA VAL A 37 4.48 -10.48 5.65
C VAL A 37 4.88 -9.09 6.16
N PRO A 38 4.32 -7.99 5.60
CA PRO A 38 4.53 -6.65 6.14
C PRO A 38 3.67 -6.38 7.38
N SER A 39 4.01 -5.30 8.12
CA SER A 39 3.33 -4.89 9.35
C SER A 39 3.02 -3.39 9.36
N GLY A 40 1.82 -2.98 9.76
CA GLY A 40 1.45 -1.57 9.88
C GLY A 40 2.07 -0.87 11.10
N ALA A 41 2.24 0.46 11.04
CA ALA A 41 2.51 1.31 12.20
C ALA A 41 1.20 1.89 12.75
N SER A 42 0.40 2.48 11.89
CA SER A 42 -1.01 2.78 12.13
C SER A 42 -1.85 1.64 11.56
N THR A 43 -2.86 1.20 12.27
CA THR A 43 -3.78 0.15 11.82
C THR A 43 -5.20 0.67 12.00
N GLY A 44 -6.02 0.58 10.94
CA GLY A 44 -7.44 0.84 11.02
C GLY A 44 -8.11 -0.13 12.01
N VAL A 45 -9.12 0.32 12.74
CA VAL A 45 -9.78 -0.51 13.76
C VAL A 45 -10.51 -1.73 13.18
N HIS A 46 -10.73 -1.75 11.88
CA HIS A 46 -11.44 -2.80 11.16
C HIS A 46 -10.49 -3.77 10.41
N GLU A 47 -9.17 -3.62 10.55
CA GLU A 47 -8.20 -4.55 9.94
C GLU A 47 -8.28 -5.95 10.56
N ALA A 48 -7.92 -6.97 9.77
CA ALA A 48 -7.68 -8.31 10.28
C ALA A 48 -6.51 -8.30 11.28
N LEU A 49 -6.59 -9.19 12.28
CA LEU A 49 -5.68 -9.17 13.42
C LEU A 49 -4.28 -9.69 13.04
N GLU A 50 -3.26 -8.88 13.22
CA GLU A 50 -1.87 -9.32 13.25
C GLU A 50 -1.58 -9.99 14.61
N LEU A 51 -1.36 -11.31 14.63
CA LEU A 51 -1.14 -12.04 15.87
C LEU A 51 0.27 -11.77 16.42
N ARG A 52 0.33 -11.23 17.63
CA ARG A 52 1.55 -10.96 18.40
C ARG A 52 1.58 -11.78 19.68
N ASP A 53 2.80 -12.15 20.14
CA ASP A 53 2.99 -13.00 21.33
C ASP A 53 2.53 -12.31 22.62
N GLY A 54 2.72 -10.98 22.73
CA GLY A 54 2.40 -10.20 23.92
C GLY A 54 3.41 -10.34 25.08
N ASP A 55 4.43 -11.21 24.95
CA ASP A 55 5.48 -11.37 25.96
C ASP A 55 6.42 -10.16 25.98
N LYS A 56 6.30 -9.34 27.02
CA LYS A 56 7.10 -8.12 27.20
C LYS A 56 8.61 -8.37 27.34
N ASN A 57 9.02 -9.58 27.70
CA ASN A 57 10.43 -9.95 27.83
C ASN A 57 11.09 -10.26 26.49
N ARG A 58 10.28 -10.41 25.42
CA ARG A 58 10.74 -10.73 24.08
C ARG A 58 10.22 -9.71 23.08
N TYR A 59 11.12 -8.96 22.44
CA TYR A 59 10.79 -7.86 21.50
C TYR A 59 9.75 -6.86 22.04
N GLY A 60 9.72 -6.65 23.35
CA GLY A 60 8.73 -5.75 23.98
C GLY A 60 7.27 -6.16 23.80
N GLY A 61 7.01 -7.44 23.53
CA GLY A 61 5.67 -7.99 23.27
C GLY A 61 5.33 -8.15 21.78
N LYS A 62 6.22 -7.74 20.88
CA LYS A 62 5.97 -7.76 19.42
C LYS A 62 6.40 -9.07 18.73
N GLY A 63 6.85 -10.11 19.46
CA GLY A 63 7.18 -11.42 18.90
C GLY A 63 6.02 -12.03 18.10
N VAL A 64 6.32 -12.96 17.19
CA VAL A 64 5.33 -13.62 16.30
C VAL A 64 5.41 -15.15 16.35
N LEU A 65 5.98 -15.71 17.44
CA LEU A 65 6.14 -17.17 17.55
C LEU A 65 4.80 -17.91 17.58
N LYS A 66 3.73 -17.30 18.12
CA LYS A 66 2.39 -17.89 18.06
C LYS A 66 1.88 -18.04 16.62
N ALA A 67 2.09 -17.01 15.79
CA ALA A 67 1.74 -17.08 14.37
C ALA A 67 2.62 -18.09 13.63
N VAL A 68 3.92 -18.15 13.92
CA VAL A 68 4.85 -19.17 13.38
C VAL A 68 4.39 -20.58 13.77
N GLN A 69 4.00 -20.78 15.03
CA GLN A 69 3.49 -22.07 15.50
C GLN A 69 2.19 -22.47 14.81
N ALA A 70 1.24 -21.52 14.63
CA ALA A 70 0.00 -21.78 13.92
C ALA A 70 0.25 -22.25 12.48
N VAL A 71 1.25 -21.67 11.79
CA VAL A 71 1.65 -22.12 10.45
C VAL A 71 2.24 -23.52 10.49
N ASN A 72 3.22 -23.77 11.40
CA ASN A 72 4.00 -25.01 11.40
C ASN A 72 3.22 -26.24 11.92
N GLU A 73 2.19 -26.03 12.71
CA GLU A 73 1.41 -27.10 13.32
C GLU A 73 0.00 -27.21 12.71
N GLU A 74 -0.84 -26.15 12.86
CA GLU A 74 -2.24 -26.23 12.48
C GLU A 74 -2.48 -26.08 10.97
N ILE A 75 -1.87 -25.05 10.33
CA ILE A 75 -2.07 -24.76 8.90
C ILE A 75 -1.36 -25.80 8.04
N ALA A 76 -0.12 -26.18 8.38
CA ALA A 76 0.64 -27.18 7.65
C ALA A 76 -0.12 -28.52 7.55
N ASP A 77 -0.74 -28.96 8.66
CA ASP A 77 -1.46 -30.23 8.71
C ASP A 77 -2.69 -30.26 7.79
N VAL A 78 -3.49 -29.18 7.74
CA VAL A 78 -4.71 -29.15 6.91
C VAL A 78 -4.43 -28.90 5.44
N LEU A 79 -3.31 -28.28 5.09
CA LEU A 79 -2.95 -28.01 3.69
C LEU A 79 -2.14 -29.14 3.04
N PHE A 80 -1.63 -30.10 3.81
CA PHE A 80 -0.88 -31.22 3.26
C PHE A 80 -1.68 -32.00 2.21
N GLY A 81 -1.14 -32.13 1.02
CA GLY A 81 -1.76 -32.85 -0.10
C GLY A 81 -2.87 -32.06 -0.83
N MET A 82 -3.09 -30.78 -0.52
CA MET A 82 -3.94 -29.92 -1.32
C MET A 82 -3.24 -29.48 -2.62
N ASP A 83 -4.02 -29.26 -3.67
CA ASP A 83 -3.50 -28.74 -4.95
C ASP A 83 -3.16 -27.25 -4.82
N ALA A 84 -1.87 -26.87 -4.97
CA ALA A 84 -1.42 -25.50 -4.87
C ALA A 84 -1.99 -24.58 -5.98
N PHE A 85 -2.51 -25.13 -7.08
CA PHE A 85 -3.19 -24.36 -8.13
C PHE A 85 -4.61 -23.94 -7.74
N ASP A 86 -5.22 -24.56 -6.75
CA ASP A 86 -6.52 -24.15 -6.21
C ASP A 86 -6.36 -23.16 -5.06
N GLN A 87 -5.83 -21.98 -5.35
CA GLN A 87 -5.60 -20.91 -4.36
C GLN A 87 -6.85 -20.62 -3.53
N ALA A 88 -8.03 -20.63 -4.16
CA ALA A 88 -9.28 -20.33 -3.47
C ALA A 88 -9.63 -21.40 -2.43
N ALA A 89 -9.41 -22.68 -2.73
CA ALA A 89 -9.61 -23.76 -1.77
C ALA A 89 -8.59 -23.70 -0.63
N VAL A 90 -7.31 -23.42 -0.93
CA VAL A 90 -6.26 -23.25 0.09
C VAL A 90 -6.60 -22.12 1.05
N ASP A 91 -6.97 -20.95 0.53
CA ASP A 91 -7.33 -19.80 1.36
C ASP A 91 -8.61 -20.08 2.18
N ALA A 92 -9.63 -20.73 1.57
CA ALA A 92 -10.87 -21.09 2.25
C ALA A 92 -10.65 -22.10 3.40
N GLU A 93 -9.75 -23.06 3.25
CA GLU A 93 -9.39 -24.02 4.30
C GLU A 93 -8.77 -23.31 5.51
N MET A 94 -7.82 -22.38 5.28
CA MET A 94 -7.22 -21.58 6.35
C MET A 94 -8.25 -20.69 7.06
N LEU A 95 -9.17 -20.07 6.31
CA LEU A 95 -10.25 -19.26 6.88
C LEU A 95 -11.22 -20.09 7.70
N SER A 96 -11.55 -21.31 7.26
CA SER A 96 -12.38 -22.26 7.99
C SER A 96 -11.71 -22.73 9.28
N LEU A 97 -10.40 -22.98 9.24
CA LEU A 97 -9.60 -23.37 10.40
C LEU A 97 -9.53 -22.25 11.45
N ASP A 98 -9.40 -21.00 11.04
CA ASP A 98 -9.43 -19.84 11.93
C ASP A 98 -10.83 -19.64 12.53
N GLY A 99 -11.86 -19.63 11.72
CA GLY A 99 -13.28 -19.56 12.11
C GLY A 99 -13.69 -18.23 12.78
N THR A 100 -12.81 -17.22 12.81
CA THR A 100 -13.11 -15.89 13.39
C THR A 100 -13.25 -14.81 12.30
N PRO A 101 -14.11 -13.79 12.51
CA PRO A 101 -14.32 -12.76 11.47
C PRO A 101 -13.07 -11.97 11.10
N ASN A 102 -12.15 -11.79 12.06
CA ASN A 102 -10.95 -10.96 11.91
C ASN A 102 -9.64 -11.76 11.97
N LYS A 103 -9.70 -13.08 11.77
CA LYS A 103 -8.53 -13.98 11.79
C LYS A 103 -7.75 -13.97 13.12
N SER A 104 -8.47 -13.81 14.26
CA SER A 104 -7.85 -13.64 15.57
C SER A 104 -7.33 -14.94 16.20
N LYS A 105 -7.71 -16.12 15.68
CA LYS A 105 -7.22 -17.41 16.20
C LYS A 105 -5.81 -17.71 15.69
N LEU A 106 -5.62 -17.72 14.37
CA LEU A 106 -4.35 -18.07 13.72
C LEU A 106 -3.46 -16.83 13.48
N GLY A 107 -4.10 -15.68 13.25
CA GLY A 107 -3.47 -14.43 12.86
C GLY A 107 -3.47 -14.20 11.36
N ALA A 108 -3.85 -12.99 10.94
CA ALA A 108 -3.82 -12.61 9.53
C ALA A 108 -2.40 -12.69 8.94
N ASN A 109 -1.37 -12.45 9.74
CA ASN A 109 0.03 -12.59 9.34
C ASN A 109 0.42 -14.04 9.05
N ALA A 110 -0.04 -15.01 9.82
CA ALA A 110 0.17 -16.43 9.55
C ALA A 110 -0.52 -16.86 8.25
N ILE A 111 -1.82 -16.56 8.14
CA ILE A 111 -2.65 -16.93 6.98
C ILE A 111 -2.11 -16.29 5.70
N LEU A 112 -1.80 -14.99 5.72
CA LEU A 112 -1.28 -14.28 4.54
C LEU A 112 0.06 -14.84 4.09
N GLY A 113 0.98 -15.10 5.03
CA GLY A 113 2.28 -15.65 4.69
C GLY A 113 2.18 -16.94 3.88
N VAL A 114 1.28 -17.85 4.31
CA VAL A 114 1.00 -19.10 3.59
C VAL A 114 0.34 -18.85 2.24
N SER A 115 -0.72 -18.03 2.21
CA SER A 115 -1.44 -17.69 0.98
C SER A 115 -0.52 -17.18 -0.13
N LEU A 116 0.40 -16.26 0.20
CA LEU A 116 1.36 -15.70 -0.77
C LEU A 116 2.45 -16.69 -1.16
N ALA A 117 2.92 -17.51 -0.21
CA ALA A 117 3.94 -18.52 -0.49
C ALA A 117 3.41 -19.62 -1.41
N VAL A 118 2.15 -20.07 -1.22
CA VAL A 118 1.47 -21.02 -2.11
C VAL A 118 1.35 -20.47 -3.52
N ALA A 119 0.91 -19.20 -3.69
CA ALA A 119 0.82 -18.56 -5.00
C ALA A 119 2.16 -18.54 -5.75
N ARG A 120 3.26 -18.28 -5.05
CA ARG A 120 4.62 -18.32 -5.63
C ARG A 120 5.06 -19.74 -5.97
N ALA A 121 4.80 -20.71 -5.11
CA ALA A 121 5.11 -22.11 -5.38
C ALA A 121 4.37 -22.60 -6.62
N ALA A 122 3.07 -22.30 -6.72
CA ALA A 122 2.25 -22.63 -7.89
C ALA A 122 2.74 -21.93 -9.18
N ALA A 123 3.11 -20.64 -9.10
CA ALA A 123 3.68 -19.92 -10.23
C ALA A 123 4.99 -20.59 -10.72
N ASN A 124 5.87 -20.97 -9.79
CA ASN A 124 7.11 -21.67 -10.10
C ASN A 124 6.85 -23.07 -10.69
N SER A 125 5.88 -23.82 -10.16
CA SER A 125 5.46 -25.10 -10.71
C SER A 125 4.90 -24.98 -12.14
N ALA A 126 4.24 -23.86 -12.45
CA ALA A 126 3.75 -23.55 -13.79
C ALA A 126 4.84 -23.01 -14.74
N ASP A 127 6.06 -22.80 -14.28
CA ASP A 127 7.15 -22.12 -15.01
C ASP A 127 6.73 -20.72 -15.53
N LEU A 128 5.98 -19.98 -14.71
CA LEU A 128 5.49 -18.64 -15.01
C LEU A 128 6.00 -17.61 -13.99
N PRO A 129 6.36 -16.40 -14.43
CA PRO A 129 6.53 -15.28 -13.51
C PRO A 129 5.23 -15.01 -12.73
N LEU A 130 5.34 -14.62 -11.46
CA LEU A 130 4.18 -14.47 -10.57
C LEU A 130 3.09 -13.53 -11.13
N TYR A 131 3.47 -12.39 -11.70
CA TYR A 131 2.49 -11.47 -12.29
C TYR A 131 1.71 -12.10 -13.45
N ARG A 132 2.36 -12.99 -14.22
CA ARG A 132 1.71 -13.70 -15.34
C ARG A 132 0.85 -14.86 -14.87
N TYR A 133 1.29 -15.56 -13.84
CA TYR A 133 0.48 -16.60 -13.20
C TYR A 133 -0.83 -16.04 -12.64
N LEU A 134 -0.76 -14.93 -11.90
CA LEU A 134 -1.94 -14.31 -11.29
C LEU A 134 -2.84 -13.57 -12.29
N GLY A 135 -2.26 -12.87 -13.26
CA GLY A 135 -2.99 -11.94 -14.14
C GLY A 135 -3.20 -12.43 -15.57
N GLY A 136 -2.64 -13.60 -15.92
CA GLY A 136 -2.75 -14.21 -17.25
C GLY A 136 -2.18 -13.33 -18.35
N VAL A 137 -2.72 -13.48 -19.57
CA VAL A 137 -2.25 -12.80 -20.78
C VAL A 137 -2.42 -11.28 -20.75
N SER A 138 -3.27 -10.77 -19.87
CA SER A 138 -3.56 -9.33 -19.75
C SER A 138 -2.60 -8.59 -18.83
N ALA A 139 -1.74 -9.27 -18.09
CA ALA A 139 -0.80 -8.71 -17.12
C ALA A 139 0.39 -8.04 -17.83
N ARG A 140 0.19 -6.80 -18.32
CA ARG A 140 1.20 -6.02 -19.06
C ARG A 140 1.18 -4.53 -18.79
N ILE A 141 0.38 -4.08 -17.81
CA ILE A 141 0.30 -2.67 -17.46
C ILE A 141 1.23 -2.39 -16.30
N LEU A 142 2.28 -1.59 -16.54
CA LEU A 142 3.20 -1.09 -15.52
C LEU A 142 2.54 0.10 -14.80
N PRO A 143 2.54 0.11 -13.46
CA PRO A 143 1.88 1.17 -12.70
C PRO A 143 2.65 2.48 -12.73
N VAL A 144 1.94 3.59 -12.47
CA VAL A 144 2.56 4.84 -12.04
C VAL A 144 3.05 4.65 -10.60
N PRO A 145 4.37 4.81 -10.33
CA PRO A 145 4.88 4.74 -8.97
C PRO A 145 4.50 6.02 -8.20
N MET A 146 3.84 5.83 -7.05
CA MET A 146 3.48 6.90 -6.12
C MET A 146 4.60 7.01 -5.06
N PHE A 147 5.58 7.91 -5.30
CA PHE A 147 6.74 8.03 -4.42
C PHE A 147 6.43 8.93 -3.23
N ASN A 148 6.36 8.36 -2.01
CA ASN A 148 6.30 9.14 -0.79
C ASN A 148 7.65 9.78 -0.50
N ILE A 149 7.81 11.07 -0.78
CA ILE A 149 9.10 11.77 -0.70
C ILE A 149 9.20 12.77 0.46
N LEU A 150 8.07 13.13 1.09
CA LEU A 150 8.04 13.99 2.28
C LEU A 150 6.96 13.51 3.24
N ASN A 151 7.32 13.42 4.52
CA ASN A 151 6.49 12.94 5.59
C ASN A 151 6.16 14.04 6.63
N GLY A 152 4.96 13.94 7.18
CA GLY A 152 4.48 14.68 8.35
C GLY A 152 3.74 13.76 9.31
N GLY A 153 2.82 14.31 10.08
CA GLY A 153 1.96 13.58 11.01
C GLY A 153 2.70 12.59 11.91
N VAL A 154 2.15 11.41 12.06
CA VAL A 154 2.73 10.31 12.85
C VAL A 154 4.09 9.87 12.28
N HIS A 155 4.26 9.84 10.96
CA HIS A 155 5.50 9.43 10.29
C HIS A 155 6.68 10.40 10.53
N ALA A 156 6.43 11.62 10.99
CA ALA A 156 7.42 12.60 11.40
C ALA A 156 7.39 12.89 12.91
N ASN A 157 6.78 12.01 13.72
CA ASN A 157 6.57 12.20 15.16
C ASN A 157 5.95 13.59 15.49
N TRP A 158 5.02 14.05 14.65
CA TRP A 158 4.35 15.35 14.75
C TRP A 158 5.29 16.57 14.72
N GLN A 159 6.47 16.41 14.11
CA GLN A 159 7.44 17.48 13.94
C GLN A 159 7.33 18.08 12.53
N GLY A 160 6.29 18.86 12.26
CA GLY A 160 6.12 19.45 10.93
C GLY A 160 4.65 19.54 10.53
N THR A 161 4.31 19.09 9.34
CA THR A 161 2.93 19.11 8.83
C THR A 161 2.03 18.16 9.62
N ASP A 162 0.72 18.46 9.66
CA ASP A 162 -0.29 17.56 10.22
C ASP A 162 -0.56 16.37 9.30
N PHE A 163 -0.42 16.56 7.98
CA PHE A 163 -0.66 15.53 6.96
C PHE A 163 0.53 14.61 6.80
N GLN A 164 0.25 13.31 6.65
CA GLN A 164 1.22 12.26 6.87
C GLN A 164 2.15 12.01 5.69
N GLU A 165 1.64 12.01 4.44
CA GLU A 165 2.43 11.67 3.27
C GLU A 165 2.16 12.61 2.10
N PHE A 166 3.26 13.04 1.48
CA PHE A 166 3.26 13.84 0.27
C PHE A 166 4.03 13.08 -0.81
N MET A 167 3.30 12.67 -1.83
CA MET A 167 3.80 11.82 -2.90
C MET A 167 3.90 12.57 -4.22
N ILE A 168 4.80 12.09 -5.08
CA ILE A 168 4.90 12.47 -6.50
C ILE A 168 4.55 11.29 -7.39
N ALA A 169 3.92 11.58 -8.52
CA ALA A 169 3.47 10.62 -9.52
C ALA A 169 3.96 11.05 -10.92
N PRO A 170 4.95 10.36 -11.53
CA PRO A 170 5.47 10.68 -12.84
C PRO A 170 4.49 10.29 -13.99
N VAL A 171 3.37 11.00 -14.07
CA VAL A 171 2.26 10.70 -14.99
C VAL A 171 2.59 10.92 -16.46
N GLY A 172 3.59 11.75 -16.76
CA GLY A 172 4.03 12.08 -18.11
C GLY A 172 5.20 11.21 -18.63
N ALA A 173 5.72 10.30 -17.82
CA ALA A 173 6.85 9.45 -18.23
C ALA A 173 6.44 8.50 -19.37
N PRO A 174 7.36 8.21 -20.33
CA PRO A 174 7.04 7.35 -21.45
C PRO A 174 6.99 5.85 -21.12
N ASN A 175 7.64 5.44 -20.04
CA ASN A 175 7.71 4.05 -19.56
C ASN A 175 8.05 4.03 -18.07
N PHE A 176 8.04 2.84 -17.46
CA PHE A 176 8.29 2.70 -16.02
C PHE A 176 9.74 3.06 -15.63
N ARG A 177 10.71 2.67 -16.44
CA ARG A 177 12.13 2.99 -16.22
C ARG A 177 12.36 4.49 -16.11
N GLU A 178 11.79 5.27 -17.02
CA GLU A 178 11.87 6.72 -16.97
C GLU A 178 11.10 7.31 -15.78
N ALA A 179 9.93 6.75 -15.44
CA ALA A 179 9.19 7.16 -14.26
C ALA A 179 10.01 6.99 -12.97
N LEU A 180 10.71 5.86 -12.83
CA LEU A 180 11.58 5.60 -11.69
C LEU A 180 12.77 6.57 -11.66
N ARG A 181 13.40 6.85 -12.81
CA ARG A 181 14.48 7.84 -12.94
C ARG A 181 14.00 9.22 -12.49
N TRP A 182 12.87 9.70 -13.02
CA TRP A 182 12.30 11.00 -12.68
C TRP A 182 12.00 11.12 -11.18
N GLY A 183 11.40 10.08 -10.59
CA GLY A 183 11.13 10.04 -9.16
C GLY A 183 12.39 10.15 -8.31
N SER A 184 13.45 9.43 -8.69
CA SER A 184 14.77 9.50 -8.02
C SER A 184 15.43 10.87 -8.16
N GLU A 185 15.40 11.47 -9.34
CA GLU A 185 15.98 12.80 -9.58
C GLU A 185 15.25 13.89 -8.77
N VAL A 186 13.90 13.84 -8.71
CA VAL A 186 13.12 14.78 -7.87
C VAL A 186 13.40 14.56 -6.39
N TYR A 187 13.50 13.29 -5.94
CA TYR A 187 13.86 12.99 -4.55
C TYR A 187 15.21 13.61 -4.14
N HIS A 188 16.22 13.50 -5.00
CA HIS A 188 17.53 14.12 -4.78
C HIS A 188 17.48 15.66 -4.87
N ALA A 189 16.69 16.21 -5.79
CA ALA A 189 16.46 17.65 -5.88
C ALA A 189 15.79 18.18 -4.61
N LEU A 190 14.79 17.46 -4.08
CA LEU A 190 14.11 17.81 -2.82
C LEU A 190 15.08 17.83 -1.64
N LYS A 191 16.00 16.85 -1.55
CA LYS A 191 17.06 16.87 -0.54
C LYS A 191 17.88 18.14 -0.59
N GLY A 192 18.23 18.61 -1.80
CA GLY A 192 18.93 19.87 -2.02
C GLY A 192 18.09 21.07 -1.60
N VAL A 193 16.81 21.13 -2.00
CA VAL A 193 15.89 22.23 -1.64
C VAL A 193 15.72 22.33 -0.12
N LEU A 194 15.56 21.20 0.58
CA LEU A 194 15.45 21.16 2.04
C LEU A 194 16.74 21.66 2.71
N LYS A 195 17.91 21.20 2.24
CA LYS A 195 19.21 21.62 2.77
C LYS A 195 19.45 23.12 2.58
N ASP A 196 19.15 23.65 1.39
CA ASP A 196 19.28 25.07 1.07
C ASP A 196 18.34 25.93 1.94
N GLY A 197 17.16 25.40 2.30
CA GLY A 197 16.19 26.00 3.22
C GLY A 197 16.53 25.86 4.71
N GLY A 198 17.62 25.19 5.06
CA GLY A 198 18.01 24.94 6.46
C GLY A 198 17.19 23.87 7.17
N TYR A 199 16.44 23.03 6.43
CA TYR A 199 15.64 21.94 6.97
C TYR A 199 16.45 20.65 7.16
N SER A 200 15.97 19.80 8.07
CA SER A 200 16.48 18.42 8.23
C SER A 200 16.24 17.61 6.95
N THR A 201 17.19 16.76 6.61
CA THR A 201 17.07 15.74 5.56
C THR A 201 17.05 14.32 6.13
N GLY A 202 16.70 14.17 7.42
CA GLY A 202 16.36 12.89 8.02
C GLY A 202 15.10 12.32 7.38
N VAL A 203 15.01 11.00 7.32
CA VAL A 203 13.90 10.29 6.66
C VAL A 203 13.03 9.52 7.65
N GLY A 204 11.76 9.40 7.35
CA GLY A 204 10.81 8.53 8.06
C GLY A 204 10.95 7.06 7.67
N ASP A 205 10.05 6.24 8.22
CA ASP A 205 10.04 4.78 8.00
C ASP A 205 9.88 4.39 6.53
N GLU A 206 9.23 5.21 5.74
CA GLU A 206 8.97 4.98 4.31
C GLU A 206 9.97 5.64 3.37
N GLY A 207 10.99 6.30 3.94
CA GLY A 207 12.08 6.93 3.19
C GLY A 207 11.84 8.36 2.76
N GLY A 208 10.64 8.93 2.96
CA GLY A 208 10.35 10.35 2.75
C GLY A 208 11.07 11.23 3.76
N PHE A 209 11.48 12.45 3.35
CA PHE A 209 12.10 13.40 4.27
C PHE A 209 11.08 13.90 5.31
N ALA A 210 11.53 14.15 6.53
CA ALA A 210 10.68 14.60 7.64
C ALA A 210 11.15 15.98 8.17
N PRO A 211 10.97 17.08 7.40
CA PRO A 211 11.35 18.41 7.83
C PRO A 211 10.33 19.00 8.83
N ALA A 212 10.81 19.81 9.80
CA ALA A 212 9.96 20.57 10.71
C ALA A 212 9.37 21.81 10.00
N LEU A 213 8.29 21.62 9.25
CA LEU A 213 7.59 22.68 8.53
C LEU A 213 6.58 23.42 9.43
N LYS A 214 6.26 24.66 9.08
CA LYS A 214 5.38 25.50 9.87
C LYS A 214 3.94 25.56 9.37
N LYS A 215 3.70 25.13 8.13
CA LYS A 215 2.38 25.08 7.50
C LYS A 215 2.25 23.81 6.68
N ASN A 216 1.04 23.27 6.59
CA ASN A 216 0.78 22.09 5.78
C ASN A 216 1.10 22.29 4.29
N ALA A 217 0.79 23.47 3.76
CA ALA A 217 1.06 23.81 2.36
C ALA A 217 2.56 23.93 2.03
N ASP A 218 3.44 24.22 3.02
CA ASP A 218 4.88 24.36 2.77
C ASP A 218 5.48 23.07 2.16
N ALA A 219 4.96 21.90 2.53
CA ALA A 219 5.40 20.62 1.97
C ALA A 219 5.17 20.56 0.46
N VAL A 220 3.96 20.92 0.01
CA VAL A 220 3.60 20.95 -1.41
C VAL A 220 4.48 21.95 -2.19
N GLU A 221 4.66 23.15 -1.66
CA GLU A 221 5.47 24.19 -2.32
C GLU A 221 6.96 23.78 -2.46
N LEU A 222 7.52 23.08 -1.45
CA LEU A 222 8.89 22.54 -1.51
C LEU A 222 9.02 21.42 -2.54
N ILE A 223 8.02 20.55 -2.66
CA ILE A 223 7.98 19.48 -3.65
C ILE A 223 7.87 20.07 -5.05
N LEU A 224 6.99 21.04 -5.30
CA LEU A 224 6.87 21.71 -6.60
C LEU A 224 8.20 22.34 -7.02
N LYS A 225 8.86 23.05 -6.10
CA LYS A 225 10.20 23.60 -6.32
C LYS A 225 11.25 22.53 -6.64
N ALA A 226 11.14 21.36 -6.03
CA ALA A 226 12.05 20.24 -6.32
C ALA A 226 11.80 19.63 -7.71
N ILE A 227 10.53 19.51 -8.13
CA ILE A 227 10.15 19.05 -9.47
C ILE A 227 10.74 19.99 -10.53
N GLU A 228 10.55 21.31 -10.37
CA GLU A 228 11.11 22.32 -11.29
C GLU A 228 12.65 22.32 -11.27
N LYS A 229 13.28 22.21 -10.09
CA LYS A 229 14.74 22.13 -9.93
C LYS A 229 15.33 20.89 -10.62
N ALA A 230 14.58 19.79 -10.67
CA ALA A 230 14.95 18.58 -11.40
C ALA A 230 14.74 18.69 -12.92
N GLY A 231 14.12 19.77 -13.41
CA GLY A 231 13.88 20.02 -14.83
C GLY A 231 12.54 19.49 -15.35
N TYR A 232 11.62 19.11 -14.46
CA TYR A 232 10.30 18.60 -14.82
C TYR A 232 9.21 19.65 -14.61
N LYS A 233 8.09 19.50 -15.31
CA LYS A 233 6.93 20.38 -15.22
C LYS A 233 5.88 19.81 -14.25
N PRO A 234 5.58 20.54 -13.14
CA PRO A 234 4.49 20.14 -12.26
C PRO A 234 3.16 20.02 -13.03
N GLY A 235 2.45 18.90 -12.79
CA GLY A 235 1.16 18.62 -13.41
C GLY A 235 1.22 18.04 -14.81
N GLU A 236 2.22 18.38 -15.64
CA GLU A 236 2.40 17.81 -16.99
C GLU A 236 3.23 16.51 -16.91
N ASP A 237 4.45 16.60 -16.38
CA ASP A 237 5.36 15.47 -16.24
C ASP A 237 5.10 14.71 -14.93
N ILE A 238 5.01 15.45 -13.83
CA ILE A 238 4.89 14.90 -12.48
C ILE A 238 3.72 15.58 -11.76
N ALA A 239 2.74 14.77 -11.35
CA ALA A 239 1.63 15.18 -10.51
C ALA A 239 1.91 14.92 -9.03
N LEU A 240 1.01 15.39 -8.16
CA LEU A 240 1.07 15.18 -6.72
C LEU A 240 -0.01 14.22 -6.26
N ALA A 241 0.28 13.48 -5.20
CA ALA A 241 -0.69 12.71 -4.45
C ALA A 241 -0.48 12.92 -2.95
N LEU A 242 -1.56 12.87 -2.21
CA LEU A 242 -1.55 13.13 -0.78
C LEU A 242 -2.19 11.97 -0.03
N ASP A 243 -1.60 11.61 1.10
CA ASP A 243 -2.25 10.81 2.14
C ASP A 243 -2.12 11.58 3.47
N PRO A 244 -3.14 12.39 3.82
CA PRO A 244 -3.14 13.10 5.08
C PRO A 244 -3.41 12.21 6.31
N ALA A 245 -3.93 10.99 6.14
CA ALA A 245 -4.28 10.05 7.21
C ALA A 245 -5.08 10.74 8.33
N THR A 246 -6.18 11.38 7.94
CA THR A 246 -6.90 12.34 8.80
C THR A 246 -7.58 11.74 10.02
N SER A 247 -7.77 10.40 10.07
CA SER A 247 -8.24 9.70 11.30
C SER A 247 -7.33 10.02 12.49
N SER A 248 -6.03 10.24 12.27
CA SER A 248 -5.04 10.55 13.30
C SER A 248 -5.15 11.95 13.91
N ILE A 249 -5.88 12.86 13.26
CA ILE A 249 -6.13 14.24 13.70
C ILE A 249 -7.61 14.51 13.98
N TYR A 250 -8.47 13.49 13.91
CA TYR A 250 -9.90 13.60 14.17
C TYR A 250 -10.22 13.27 15.62
N GLU A 251 -10.85 14.22 16.34
CA GLU A 251 -11.24 14.09 17.73
C GLU A 251 -12.49 14.93 18.00
N ASP A 252 -13.47 14.38 18.70
CA ASP A 252 -14.71 15.07 19.10
C ASP A 252 -15.48 15.74 17.93
N GLY A 253 -15.47 15.10 16.75
CA GLY A 253 -16.18 15.61 15.57
C GLY A 253 -15.44 16.72 14.81
N LEU A 254 -14.18 17.00 15.13
CA LEU A 254 -13.37 18.05 14.52
C LEU A 254 -11.98 17.51 14.11
N TYR A 255 -11.43 18.08 13.06
CA TYR A 255 -10.06 17.84 12.61
C TYR A 255 -9.12 18.87 13.19
N HIS A 256 -8.10 18.41 13.92
CA HIS A 256 -7.16 19.28 14.64
C HIS A 256 -5.93 19.57 13.79
N LEU A 257 -5.92 20.69 13.07
CA LEU A 257 -4.76 21.16 12.33
C LEU A 257 -3.79 21.86 13.30
N ARG A 258 -2.96 21.06 13.98
CA ARG A 258 -2.08 21.48 15.08
C ARG A 258 -1.03 22.49 14.60
N THR A 259 -0.44 22.23 13.43
CA THR A 259 0.56 23.09 12.79
C THR A 259 0.01 24.50 12.49
N GLU A 260 -1.28 24.60 12.24
CA GLU A 260 -1.97 25.87 11.95
C GLU A 260 -2.75 26.43 13.16
N GLY A 261 -2.76 25.71 14.29
CA GLY A 261 -3.40 26.14 15.53
C GLY A 261 -4.92 26.27 15.45
N ARG A 262 -5.57 25.47 14.59
CA ARG A 262 -7.03 25.53 14.37
C ARG A 262 -7.68 24.15 14.35
N LYS A 263 -8.98 24.12 14.67
CA LYS A 263 -9.84 22.96 14.49
C LYS A 263 -10.84 23.27 13.39
N VAL A 264 -11.15 22.28 12.56
CA VAL A 264 -12.08 22.44 11.43
C VAL A 264 -13.09 21.31 11.41
N THR A 265 -14.28 21.58 10.91
CA THR A 265 -15.32 20.59 10.61
C THR A 265 -14.99 19.83 9.32
N SER A 266 -15.71 18.73 9.05
CA SER A 266 -15.60 17.99 7.79
C SER A 266 -15.81 18.89 6.57
N ALA A 267 -16.82 19.76 6.60
CA ALA A 267 -17.10 20.67 5.49
C ALA A 267 -15.96 21.67 5.25
N GLU A 268 -15.41 22.25 6.32
CA GLU A 268 -14.27 23.17 6.21
C GLU A 268 -13.00 22.46 5.71
N LEU A 269 -12.78 21.18 6.10
CA LEU A 269 -11.65 20.41 5.58
C LEU A 269 -11.84 20.07 4.09
N VAL A 270 -13.06 19.76 3.66
CA VAL A 270 -13.40 19.59 2.23
C VAL A 270 -13.13 20.87 1.43
N ASP A 271 -13.46 22.05 1.98
CA ASP A 271 -13.13 23.33 1.34
C ASP A 271 -11.61 23.57 1.25
N ILE A 272 -10.83 23.12 2.22
CA ILE A 272 -9.36 23.15 2.14
C ILE A 272 -8.90 22.27 0.99
N TRP A 273 -9.35 21.01 0.91
CA TRP A 273 -8.99 20.09 -0.18
C TRP A 273 -9.40 20.65 -1.54
N LYS A 274 -10.58 21.23 -1.64
CA LYS A 274 -11.03 21.88 -2.89
C LYS A 274 -10.07 22.98 -3.30
N SER A 275 -9.68 23.86 -2.40
CA SER A 275 -8.75 24.95 -2.69
C SER A 275 -7.35 24.43 -3.11
N TRP A 276 -6.91 23.31 -2.52
CA TRP A 276 -5.62 22.69 -2.86
C TRP A 276 -5.66 22.03 -4.24
N VAL A 277 -6.73 21.31 -4.57
CA VAL A 277 -6.92 20.70 -5.90
C VAL A 277 -7.04 21.75 -7.01
N GLU A 278 -7.61 22.93 -6.71
CA GLU A 278 -7.68 24.05 -7.66
C GLU A 278 -6.34 24.74 -7.85
N LYS A 279 -5.47 24.72 -6.85
CA LYS A 279 -4.17 25.41 -6.87
C LYS A 279 -3.02 24.51 -7.31
N TYR A 280 -3.02 23.24 -6.93
CA TYR A 280 -1.91 22.32 -7.09
C TYR A 280 -2.29 21.15 -8.00
N PRO A 281 -1.34 20.54 -8.72
CA PRO A 281 -1.61 19.45 -9.64
C PRO A 281 -1.80 18.11 -8.91
N ILE A 282 -2.77 18.05 -8.00
CA ILE A 282 -3.10 16.87 -7.21
C ILE A 282 -3.97 15.95 -8.06
N VAL A 283 -3.64 14.65 -8.11
CA VAL A 283 -4.41 13.61 -8.83
C VAL A 283 -5.00 12.57 -7.91
N VAL A 284 -4.49 12.43 -6.68
CA VAL A 284 -4.97 11.50 -5.65
C VAL A 284 -5.04 12.19 -4.29
N LEU A 285 -6.12 11.96 -3.57
CA LEU A 285 -6.28 12.25 -2.15
C LEU A 285 -6.72 10.96 -1.45
N GLU A 286 -5.83 10.35 -0.69
CA GLU A 286 -6.08 9.19 0.16
C GLU A 286 -6.47 9.66 1.56
N ASP A 287 -7.43 9.00 2.21
CA ASP A 287 -7.91 9.28 3.58
C ASP A 287 -8.02 10.78 3.92
N GLY A 288 -8.65 11.53 3.00
CA GLY A 288 -8.88 12.97 3.13
C GLY A 288 -9.82 13.33 4.28
N LEU A 289 -10.56 12.35 4.80
CA LEU A 289 -11.42 12.44 5.99
C LEU A 289 -11.29 11.16 6.83
N ALA A 290 -11.72 11.19 8.09
CA ALA A 290 -11.60 10.09 9.04
C ALA A 290 -12.41 8.85 8.62
N GLU A 291 -11.99 7.68 9.06
CA GLU A 291 -12.52 6.35 8.67
C GLU A 291 -14.00 6.11 9.00
N ASP A 292 -14.57 6.86 9.93
CA ASP A 292 -15.99 6.78 10.31
C ASP A 292 -16.79 8.05 9.94
N ASP A 293 -16.19 9.04 9.27
CA ASP A 293 -16.87 10.26 8.82
C ASP A 293 -17.56 10.09 7.45
N TRP A 294 -18.48 9.13 7.37
CA TRP A 294 -19.16 8.75 6.10
C TRP A 294 -19.89 9.91 5.42
N ASP A 295 -20.53 10.80 6.19
CA ASP A 295 -21.21 11.99 5.63
C ASP A 295 -20.20 12.98 5.04
N GLY A 296 -19.07 13.17 5.72
CA GLY A 296 -17.96 13.97 5.21
C GLY A 296 -17.37 13.40 3.93
N TRP A 297 -17.13 12.09 3.87
CA TRP A 297 -16.66 11.41 2.66
C TRP A 297 -17.63 11.57 1.48
N LYS A 298 -18.93 11.49 1.72
CA LYS A 298 -19.94 11.74 0.70
C LYS A 298 -19.86 13.16 0.16
N LEU A 299 -19.69 14.15 1.04
CA LEU A 299 -19.49 15.54 0.64
C LEU A 299 -18.19 15.72 -0.14
N LEU A 300 -17.11 15.08 0.28
CA LEU A 300 -15.82 15.09 -0.40
C LEU A 300 -15.93 14.53 -1.82
N ASN A 301 -16.59 13.37 -1.98
CA ASN A 301 -16.78 12.75 -3.29
C ASN A 301 -17.67 13.60 -4.22
N GLN A 302 -18.73 14.18 -3.71
CA GLN A 302 -19.57 15.12 -4.46
C GLN A 302 -18.80 16.36 -4.94
N THR A 303 -17.80 16.82 -4.16
CA THR A 303 -17.04 18.04 -4.44
C THR A 303 -15.85 17.78 -5.38
N LEU A 304 -15.14 16.66 -5.22
CA LEU A 304 -13.86 16.39 -5.87
C LEU A 304 -13.80 15.10 -6.67
N GLY A 305 -14.73 14.16 -6.48
CA GLY A 305 -14.66 12.83 -7.09
C GLY A 305 -14.68 12.79 -8.62
N SER A 306 -15.15 13.88 -9.28
CA SER A 306 -15.05 14.03 -10.74
C SER A 306 -13.73 14.66 -11.22
N LYS A 307 -12.87 15.09 -10.31
CA LYS A 307 -11.63 15.82 -10.62
C LYS A 307 -10.39 15.01 -10.31
N ILE A 308 -10.40 14.29 -9.20
CA ILE A 308 -9.27 13.52 -8.67
C ILE A 308 -9.72 12.15 -8.16
N GLU A 309 -8.80 11.26 -7.97
CA GLU A 309 -9.03 9.99 -7.32
C GLU A 309 -9.08 10.18 -5.80
N LEU A 310 -10.18 9.71 -5.20
CA LEU A 310 -10.42 9.72 -3.76
C LEU A 310 -10.30 8.29 -3.26
N VAL A 311 -9.20 8.01 -2.56
CA VAL A 311 -8.82 6.66 -2.14
C VAL A 311 -9.16 6.48 -0.66
N GLY A 312 -9.93 5.44 -0.32
CA GLY A 312 -10.12 5.04 1.08
C GLY A 312 -9.15 3.94 1.48
N ASP A 313 -8.33 4.20 2.50
CA ASP A 313 -7.46 3.24 3.19
C ASP A 313 -8.14 2.75 4.47
N ASP A 314 -8.06 3.50 5.56
CA ASP A 314 -8.69 3.15 6.85
C ASP A 314 -10.22 3.05 6.73
N LEU A 315 -10.81 3.80 5.80
CA LEU A 315 -12.25 3.72 5.48
C LEU A 315 -12.67 2.31 5.04
N PHE A 316 -11.86 1.61 4.25
CA PHE A 316 -12.23 0.33 3.62
C PHE A 316 -11.42 -0.87 4.09
N VAL A 317 -10.20 -0.68 4.56
CA VAL A 317 -9.26 -1.72 5.05
C VAL A 317 -9.21 -2.98 4.17
N THR A 318 -9.27 -2.81 2.83
CA THR A 318 -9.31 -3.90 1.84
C THR A 318 -10.48 -4.89 2.06
N ASN A 319 -11.51 -4.50 2.83
CA ASN A 319 -12.64 -5.35 3.21
C ASN A 319 -13.81 -5.20 2.23
N VAL A 320 -14.24 -6.30 1.60
CA VAL A 320 -15.30 -6.31 0.58
C VAL A 320 -16.64 -5.77 1.09
N GLU A 321 -17.00 -5.99 2.37
CA GLU A 321 -18.27 -5.50 2.93
C GLU A 321 -18.22 -3.97 3.09
N ARG A 322 -17.09 -3.43 3.59
CA ARG A 322 -16.90 -1.98 3.72
C ARG A 322 -16.81 -1.29 2.37
N ILE A 323 -16.14 -1.91 1.37
CA ILE A 323 -16.07 -1.43 -0.01
C ILE A 323 -17.48 -1.42 -0.62
N ALA A 324 -18.25 -2.49 -0.47
CA ALA A 324 -19.62 -2.57 -0.98
C ALA A 324 -20.51 -1.46 -0.38
N HIS A 325 -20.40 -1.24 0.93
CA HIS A 325 -21.09 -0.15 1.60
C HIS A 325 -20.67 1.23 1.06
N GLY A 326 -19.37 1.44 0.86
CA GLY A 326 -18.85 2.69 0.29
C GLY A 326 -19.35 2.95 -1.14
N ILE A 327 -19.44 1.90 -1.96
CA ILE A 327 -20.00 1.97 -3.32
C ILE A 327 -21.49 2.36 -3.25
N GLU A 328 -22.26 1.69 -2.38
CA GLU A 328 -23.68 1.99 -2.20
C GLU A 328 -23.92 3.45 -1.77
N GLN A 329 -23.09 3.96 -0.85
CA GLN A 329 -23.18 5.34 -0.35
C GLN A 329 -22.51 6.37 -1.28
N ASN A 330 -21.77 5.93 -2.31
CA ASN A 330 -21.03 6.80 -3.25
C ASN A 330 -20.08 7.77 -2.54
N VAL A 331 -19.22 7.25 -1.65
CA VAL A 331 -18.36 8.05 -0.79
C VAL A 331 -16.94 8.27 -1.31
N ALA A 332 -16.48 7.42 -2.23
CA ALA A 332 -15.14 7.46 -2.82
C ALA A 332 -15.22 7.04 -4.29
N ASN A 333 -14.08 6.94 -4.97
CA ASN A 333 -13.98 6.39 -6.33
C ASN A 333 -12.77 5.48 -6.52
N ALA A 334 -12.04 5.18 -5.43
CA ALA A 334 -10.94 4.23 -5.41
C ALA A 334 -10.75 3.63 -4.01
N VAL A 335 -10.07 2.50 -3.95
CA VAL A 335 -9.74 1.77 -2.72
C VAL A 335 -8.25 1.53 -2.63
N LEU A 336 -7.66 1.71 -1.44
CA LEU A 336 -6.31 1.25 -1.16
C LEU A 336 -6.33 -0.24 -0.85
N ILE A 337 -5.37 -0.97 -1.42
CA ILE A 337 -5.26 -2.43 -1.29
C ILE A 337 -3.99 -2.78 -0.52
N LYS A 338 -4.18 -3.32 0.68
CA LYS A 338 -3.12 -3.83 1.55
C LYS A 338 -3.43 -5.28 1.92
N LEU A 339 -2.65 -6.23 1.41
CA LEU A 339 -2.90 -7.66 1.57
C LEU A 339 -3.08 -8.08 3.05
N ASN A 340 -2.29 -7.50 3.95
CA ASN A 340 -2.35 -7.88 5.36
C ASN A 340 -3.52 -7.25 6.14
N GLN A 341 -4.24 -6.27 5.57
CA GLN A 341 -5.48 -5.75 6.17
C GLN A 341 -6.63 -6.75 6.11
N ILE A 342 -6.60 -7.64 5.11
CA ILE A 342 -7.64 -8.66 4.91
C ILE A 342 -7.11 -10.09 5.18
N GLY A 343 -5.90 -10.44 4.73
CA GLY A 343 -5.16 -11.62 5.17
C GLY A 343 -5.10 -12.80 4.22
N THR A 344 -5.72 -12.76 3.03
CA THR A 344 -5.52 -13.75 1.96
C THR A 344 -5.39 -13.08 0.60
N LEU A 345 -4.77 -13.77 -0.35
CA LEU A 345 -4.69 -13.35 -1.74
C LEU A 345 -6.08 -13.36 -2.40
N THR A 346 -6.89 -14.38 -2.14
CA THR A 346 -8.25 -14.53 -2.71
C THR A 346 -9.15 -13.37 -2.28
N GLU A 347 -9.19 -13.02 -0.98
CA GLU A 347 -9.97 -11.88 -0.49
C GLU A 347 -9.46 -10.56 -1.07
N THR A 348 -8.13 -10.40 -1.20
CA THR A 348 -7.53 -9.21 -1.79
C THR A 348 -7.94 -9.03 -3.26
N ILE A 349 -7.90 -10.10 -4.05
CA ILE A 349 -8.36 -10.08 -5.45
C ILE A 349 -9.84 -9.74 -5.52
N ALA A 350 -10.67 -10.33 -4.64
CA ALA A 350 -12.11 -10.03 -4.58
C ALA A 350 -12.38 -8.55 -4.28
N ALA A 351 -11.61 -7.92 -3.40
CA ALA A 351 -11.70 -6.48 -3.12
C ALA A 351 -11.39 -5.63 -4.36
N ILE A 352 -10.31 -5.97 -5.09
CA ILE A 352 -9.94 -5.28 -6.33
C ILE A 352 -11.03 -5.45 -7.41
N GLU A 353 -11.53 -6.66 -7.60
CA GLU A 353 -12.58 -6.94 -8.59
C GLU A 353 -13.90 -6.24 -8.26
N LEU A 354 -14.24 -6.14 -6.97
CA LEU A 354 -15.43 -5.41 -6.53
C LEU A 354 -15.31 -3.92 -6.87
N ALA A 355 -14.17 -3.30 -6.60
CA ALA A 355 -13.90 -1.92 -6.96
C ALA A 355 -14.04 -1.71 -8.49
N TYR A 356 -13.44 -2.58 -9.30
CA TYR A 356 -13.53 -2.49 -10.77
C TYR A 356 -14.95 -2.65 -11.31
N LYS A 357 -15.74 -3.57 -10.75
CA LYS A 357 -17.16 -3.74 -11.13
C LYS A 357 -17.99 -2.48 -10.89
N ALA A 358 -17.59 -1.67 -9.90
CA ALA A 358 -18.21 -0.37 -9.60
C ALA A 358 -17.64 0.80 -10.43
N GLY A 359 -16.62 0.55 -11.27
CA GLY A 359 -15.91 1.60 -12.00
C GLY A 359 -14.91 2.38 -11.13
N TRP A 360 -14.58 1.87 -9.96
CA TRP A 360 -13.61 2.46 -9.05
C TRP A 360 -12.17 2.06 -9.39
N GLY A 361 -11.20 2.90 -8.99
CA GLY A 361 -9.78 2.56 -8.98
C GLY A 361 -9.42 1.62 -7.82
N ALA A 362 -8.25 0.97 -7.96
CA ALA A 362 -7.62 0.22 -6.87
C ALA A 362 -6.13 0.55 -6.85
N MET A 363 -5.59 1.00 -5.73
CA MET A 363 -4.18 1.34 -5.55
C MET A 363 -3.54 0.32 -4.60
N VAL A 364 -2.64 -0.52 -5.11
CA VAL A 364 -1.89 -1.45 -4.26
C VAL A 364 -0.85 -0.70 -3.45
N SER A 365 -0.73 -1.04 -2.18
CA SER A 365 0.10 -0.32 -1.23
C SER A 365 0.98 -1.24 -0.39
N HIS A 366 2.15 -0.71 -0.01
CA HIS A 366 3.02 -1.24 1.04
C HIS A 366 2.45 -0.97 2.43
N ARG A 367 3.23 -1.33 3.46
CA ARG A 367 3.01 -0.90 4.85
C ARG A 367 4.26 -0.18 5.36
N SER A 368 4.12 0.53 6.50
CA SER A 368 5.26 1.23 7.13
C SER A 368 6.36 0.27 7.61
N GLY A 369 6.01 -0.91 8.12
CA GLY A 369 6.94 -2.01 8.41
C GLY A 369 6.98 -3.00 7.26
N GLU A 370 7.95 -2.86 6.37
CA GLU A 370 8.12 -3.69 5.18
C GLU A 370 9.22 -4.72 5.33
N THR A 371 9.19 -5.70 4.43
CA THR A 371 10.27 -6.63 4.17
C THR A 371 10.80 -6.40 2.75
N VAL A 372 11.84 -7.13 2.35
CA VAL A 372 12.34 -7.11 0.96
C VAL A 372 11.46 -7.92 0.00
N ASP A 373 10.32 -8.43 0.45
CA ASP A 373 9.36 -9.14 -0.38
C ASP A 373 8.72 -8.18 -1.41
N SER A 374 8.70 -8.59 -2.68
CA SER A 374 8.23 -7.77 -3.80
C SER A 374 6.84 -8.17 -4.33
N PHE A 375 6.09 -9.02 -3.61
CA PHE A 375 4.80 -9.57 -4.08
C PHE A 375 3.85 -8.50 -4.62
N ILE A 376 3.75 -7.35 -3.94
CA ILE A 376 2.85 -6.26 -4.35
C ILE A 376 3.19 -5.66 -5.72
N ALA A 377 4.43 -5.74 -6.17
CA ALA A 377 4.82 -5.31 -7.51
C ALA A 377 4.22 -6.23 -8.58
N ASP A 378 4.35 -7.55 -8.41
CA ASP A 378 3.75 -8.55 -9.28
C ASP A 378 2.22 -8.47 -9.26
N LEU A 379 1.60 -8.34 -8.07
CA LEU A 379 0.15 -8.20 -7.91
C LEU A 379 -0.39 -6.97 -8.65
N THR A 380 0.32 -5.84 -8.57
CA THR A 380 -0.08 -4.59 -9.24
C THR A 380 -0.16 -4.77 -10.77
N VAL A 381 0.83 -5.44 -11.37
CA VAL A 381 0.85 -5.73 -12.81
C VAL A 381 -0.20 -6.79 -13.16
N ALA A 382 -0.32 -7.84 -12.34
CA ALA A 382 -1.30 -8.91 -12.52
C ALA A 382 -2.73 -8.37 -12.58
N MET A 383 -3.08 -7.53 -11.60
CA MET A 383 -4.42 -6.96 -11.47
C MET A 383 -4.62 -5.68 -12.28
N ARG A 384 -3.56 -5.16 -12.93
CA ARG A 384 -3.60 -3.97 -13.80
C ARG A 384 -4.14 -2.74 -13.06
N THR A 385 -3.73 -2.56 -11.80
CA THR A 385 -4.25 -1.49 -10.96
C THR A 385 -3.85 -0.09 -11.42
N GLY A 386 -2.79 0.02 -12.22
CA GLY A 386 -2.38 1.25 -12.88
C GLY A 386 -1.51 2.17 -12.01
N HIS A 387 -1.52 2.02 -10.69
CA HIS A 387 -0.67 2.77 -9.77
C HIS A 387 -0.31 1.93 -8.54
N LEU A 388 0.85 2.25 -7.93
CA LEU A 388 1.40 1.55 -6.77
C LEU A 388 2.00 2.55 -5.79
N LYS A 389 1.60 2.48 -4.52
CA LYS A 389 2.17 3.23 -3.40
C LYS A 389 3.16 2.31 -2.65
N THR A 390 4.46 2.60 -2.71
CA THR A 390 5.47 1.77 -2.03
C THR A 390 6.67 2.54 -1.48
N GLY A 391 6.43 3.76 -1.01
CA GLY A 391 7.42 4.61 -0.32
C GLY A 391 8.32 5.41 -1.24
N ALA A 392 9.40 5.95 -0.69
CA ALA A 392 10.39 6.72 -1.44
C ALA A 392 11.23 5.83 -2.36
N PRO A 393 11.92 6.40 -3.38
CA PRO A 393 12.90 5.69 -4.18
C PRO A 393 14.23 5.52 -3.40
N ALA A 394 14.14 5.14 -2.16
CA ALA A 394 15.22 4.93 -1.20
C ALA A 394 14.79 3.91 -0.15
N ARG A 395 15.74 3.31 0.59
CA ARG A 395 15.58 2.17 1.51
C ARG A 395 15.30 0.87 0.75
N GLY A 396 16.08 -0.17 1.04
CA GLY A 396 16.13 -1.41 0.27
C GLY A 396 14.77 -2.10 0.12
N GLU A 397 13.99 -2.14 1.19
CA GLU A 397 12.66 -2.75 1.23
C GLU A 397 11.62 -2.02 0.36
N ARG A 398 11.82 -0.73 0.07
CA ARG A 398 10.99 0.05 -0.88
C ARG A 398 11.48 -0.14 -2.30
N VAL A 399 12.80 0.05 -2.48
CA VAL A 399 13.47 -0.02 -3.78
C VAL A 399 13.30 -1.39 -4.43
N GLU A 400 13.24 -2.47 -3.66
CA GLU A 400 13.07 -3.82 -4.22
C GLU A 400 11.75 -3.98 -5.01
N LYS A 401 10.65 -3.34 -4.57
CA LYS A 401 9.38 -3.34 -5.31
C LYS A 401 9.52 -2.61 -6.65
N TYR A 402 10.22 -1.47 -6.67
CA TYR A 402 10.51 -0.74 -7.90
C TYR A 402 11.45 -1.52 -8.83
N ASN A 403 12.48 -2.15 -8.28
CA ASN A 403 13.39 -3.00 -9.05
C ASN A 403 12.67 -4.21 -9.67
N GLN A 404 11.70 -4.79 -8.95
CA GLN A 404 10.87 -5.87 -9.49
C GLN A 404 10.03 -5.38 -10.68
N LEU A 405 9.42 -4.20 -10.61
CA LEU A 405 8.70 -3.61 -11.75
C LEU A 405 9.62 -3.33 -12.94
N MET A 406 10.88 -2.95 -12.71
CA MET A 406 11.89 -2.83 -13.78
C MET A 406 12.16 -4.17 -14.47
N ARG A 407 12.29 -5.26 -13.68
CA ARG A 407 12.46 -6.62 -14.22
C ARG A 407 11.25 -7.07 -15.03
N ILE A 408 10.03 -6.76 -14.53
CA ILE A 408 8.78 -7.06 -15.24
C ILE A 408 8.69 -6.27 -16.54
N GLU A 409 9.03 -4.97 -16.55
CA GLU A 409 9.05 -4.16 -17.76
C GLU A 409 10.02 -4.77 -18.80
N GLU A 410 11.22 -5.19 -18.37
CA GLU A 410 12.21 -5.83 -19.23
C GLU A 410 11.69 -7.18 -19.81
N GLN A 411 11.01 -8.00 -18.99
CA GLN A 411 10.40 -9.25 -19.45
C GLN A 411 9.25 -9.05 -20.44
N LEU A 412 8.51 -7.96 -20.30
CA LEU A 412 7.39 -7.61 -21.19
C LEU A 412 7.86 -6.95 -22.48
N ASP A 413 9.03 -6.33 -22.47
CA ASP A 413 9.66 -5.66 -23.59
C ASP A 413 8.69 -4.70 -24.33
N GLU A 414 8.56 -4.78 -25.64
CA GLU A 414 7.68 -3.93 -26.45
C GLU A 414 6.18 -4.08 -26.11
N THR A 415 5.78 -5.12 -25.38
CA THR A 415 4.40 -5.34 -24.95
C THR A 415 4.04 -4.63 -23.66
N ALA A 416 5.02 -4.09 -22.94
CA ALA A 416 4.83 -3.31 -21.74
C ALA A 416 4.03 -2.03 -22.03
N ILE A 417 3.07 -1.72 -21.19
CA ILE A 417 2.26 -0.50 -21.26
C ILE A 417 2.41 0.26 -19.96
N TYR A 418 3.00 1.45 -20.00
CA TYR A 418 3.01 2.32 -18.84
C TYR A 418 1.65 3.01 -18.69
N ALA A 419 1.04 2.93 -17.51
CA ALA A 419 -0.31 3.43 -17.27
C ALA A 419 -0.42 4.95 -17.43
N GLY A 420 0.62 5.70 -16.97
CA GLY A 420 0.68 7.15 -17.08
C GLY A 420 -0.57 7.81 -16.50
N ARG A 421 -0.95 8.96 -17.05
CA ARG A 421 -2.13 9.71 -16.56
C ARG A 421 -3.45 8.92 -16.60
N LYS A 422 -3.54 7.88 -17.43
CA LYS A 422 -4.73 7.05 -17.55
C LYS A 422 -4.97 6.13 -16.35
N ALA A 423 -3.99 6.02 -15.45
CA ALA A 423 -4.15 5.28 -14.19
C ALA A 423 -5.20 5.90 -13.28
N PHE A 424 -5.36 7.21 -13.33
CA PHE A 424 -6.20 7.98 -12.42
C PHE A 424 -7.59 8.27 -13.00
N VAL A 425 -8.47 8.75 -12.14
CA VAL A 425 -9.86 9.09 -12.49
C VAL A 425 -9.96 10.01 -13.70
N ARG A 426 -10.97 9.78 -14.42
CA ARG A 426 -11.30 10.18 -15.78
C ARG A 426 -12.40 11.21 -15.83
#